data_394b759669f290dc20f62401f31566a1
#
_entry.id   394b759669f290dc20f62401f31566a1
#
_cell.length_a   1.000
_cell.length_b   1.000
_cell.length_c   1.000
_cell.angle_alpha   90.00
_cell.angle_beta   90.00
_cell.angle_gamma   90.00
#
_symmetry.space_group_name_H-M   'P 1'
#
loop_
_entity.id
_entity.type
_entity.pdbx_description
1 polymer ?
#
loop_
_entity_poly.entity_id
_entity_poly.type
_entity_poly.pdbx_seq_one_letter_code
_entity_poly.pdbx_strand_id
1 'polypeptide(L)' 'MRATLGQYYYAPHRRSFGVWQWTSVSENGACGTFVKDFRNKEEAREYVWMMNGWGKPSKKLG' A
#
# COMPACT_ATOMS: atom_id res chain seq x y z
N MET A 1 9.32 8.24 4.42
CA MET A 1 7.86 8.08 4.37
C MET A 1 7.35 7.64 5.73
N ARG A 2 6.24 8.16 6.13
CA ARG A 2 5.69 7.83 7.43
C ARG A 2 4.64 6.76 7.35
N ALA A 3 4.64 5.87 8.34
CA ALA A 3 3.57 4.91 8.48
C ALA A 3 2.38 5.58 9.14
N THR A 4 1.22 5.40 8.55
CA THR A 4 -0.01 5.97 9.08
C THR A 4 -0.98 4.84 9.36
N LEU A 5 -1.49 4.82 10.59
CA LEU A 5 -2.41 3.76 10.99
C LEU A 5 -3.60 3.70 10.03
N GLY A 6 -3.90 2.52 9.55
CA GLY A 6 -5.00 2.32 8.63
C GLY A 6 -4.66 2.57 7.19
N GLN A 7 -3.49 3.11 6.91
CA GLN A 7 -3.10 3.40 5.54
C GLN A 7 -2.55 2.14 4.87
N TYR A 8 -2.82 2.01 3.60
CA TYR A 8 -2.33 0.87 2.83
C TYR A 8 -1.01 1.24 2.16
N TYR A 9 -0.20 0.22 1.93
CA TYR A 9 1.04 0.40 1.20
C TYR A 9 1.35 -0.88 0.44
N TYR A 10 2.22 -0.78 -0.55
CA TYR A 10 2.61 -1.95 -1.31
C TYR A 10 4.13 -2.02 -1.38
N ALA A 11 4.62 -3.23 -1.60
CA ALA A 11 6.06 -3.45 -1.69
C ALA A 11 6.31 -4.74 -2.46
N PRO A 12 7.51 -4.91 -3.01
CA PRO A 12 7.86 -6.16 -3.66
C PRO A 12 7.75 -7.32 -2.68
N HIS A 13 7.18 -8.41 -3.15
CA HIS A 13 6.98 -9.58 -2.32
C HIS A 13 7.22 -10.82 -3.18
N ARG A 14 8.42 -11.38 -3.07
CA ARG A 14 8.83 -12.50 -3.89
C ARG A 14 8.76 -12.09 -5.36
N ARG A 15 7.93 -12.75 -6.15
CA ARG A 15 7.82 -12.44 -7.57
C ARG A 15 6.63 -11.54 -7.88
N SER A 16 5.99 -11.06 -6.85
CA SER A 16 4.82 -10.22 -7.05
C SER A 16 4.91 -9.01 -6.15
N PHE A 17 3.82 -8.28 -6.03
CA PHE A 17 3.78 -7.09 -5.20
C PHE A 17 2.67 -7.28 -4.18
N GLY A 18 3.02 -7.20 -2.91
CA GLY A 18 2.05 -7.37 -1.85
C GLY A 18 1.54 -6.05 -1.36
N VAL A 19 0.33 -6.08 -0.84
CA VAL A 19 -0.30 -4.92 -0.23
C VAL A 19 -0.51 -5.21 1.23
N TRP A 20 -0.12 -4.27 2.06
CA TRP A 20 -0.29 -4.36 3.51
C TRP A 20 -1.02 -3.14 4.00
N GLN A 21 -1.59 -3.28 5.18
CA GLN A 21 -2.23 -2.16 5.84
C GLN A 21 -1.58 -1.95 7.20
N TRP A 22 -1.22 -0.73 7.50
CA TRP A 22 -0.62 -0.42 8.79
C TRP A 22 -1.66 -0.64 9.89
N THR A 23 -1.41 -1.61 10.77
CA THR A 23 -2.33 -1.93 11.83
C THR A 23 -1.80 -1.52 13.19
N SER A 24 -0.53 -1.16 13.29
CA SER A 24 0.07 -0.74 14.54
C SER A 24 1.19 0.22 14.24
N VAL A 25 1.13 1.40 14.80
CA VAL A 25 2.16 2.41 14.59
C VAL A 25 2.58 2.94 15.95
N SER A 26 3.87 2.94 16.22
CA SER A 26 4.39 3.43 17.48
C SER A 26 5.70 4.15 17.23
N GLU A 27 6.28 4.69 18.31
CA GLU A 27 7.55 5.39 18.21
C GLU A 27 8.67 4.44 17.80
N ASN A 28 8.57 3.20 18.20
CA ASN A 28 9.63 2.23 17.93
C ASN A 28 9.49 1.55 16.60
N GLY A 29 8.39 1.77 15.91
CA GLY A 29 8.20 1.13 14.62
C GLY A 29 6.75 0.98 14.27
N ALA A 30 6.51 0.26 13.20
CA ALA A 30 5.17 0.05 12.72
C ALA A 30 5.04 -1.37 12.19
N CYS A 31 3.83 -1.91 12.31
CA CYS A 31 3.53 -3.24 11.83
C CYS A 31 2.38 -3.17 10.84
N GLY A 32 2.45 -4.01 9.83
CA GLY A 32 1.40 -4.08 8.84
C GLY A 32 0.87 -5.48 8.70
N THR A 33 -0.39 -5.57 8.32
CA THR A 33 -1.05 -6.85 8.07
C THR A 33 -1.16 -7.06 6.57
N PHE A 34 -0.78 -8.26 6.14
CA PHE A 34 -0.88 -8.59 4.72
C PHE A 34 -2.34 -8.58 4.28
N VAL A 35 -2.60 -7.90 3.18
CA VAL A 35 -3.95 -7.77 2.66
C VAL A 35 -4.13 -8.62 1.41
N LYS A 36 -3.27 -8.40 0.42
CA LYS A 36 -3.44 -9.06 -0.86
C LYS A 36 -2.16 -8.89 -1.65
N ASP A 37 -1.92 -9.78 -2.62
CA ASP A 37 -0.81 -9.56 -3.51
C ASP A 37 -1.30 -9.49 -4.95
N PHE A 38 -0.46 -8.88 -5.77
CA PHE A 38 -0.76 -8.67 -7.17
C PHE A 38 0.46 -9.04 -7.99
N ARG A 39 0.22 -9.40 -9.23
CA ARG A 39 1.34 -9.72 -10.10
C ARG A 39 2.02 -8.47 -10.62
N ASN A 40 1.26 -7.41 -10.80
CA ASN A 40 1.77 -6.19 -11.39
C ASN A 40 1.90 -5.11 -10.36
N LYS A 41 2.97 -4.35 -10.47
CA LYS A 41 3.16 -3.20 -9.61
C LYS A 41 2.02 -2.20 -9.76
N GLU A 42 1.57 -2.01 -10.99
CA GLU A 42 0.51 -1.04 -11.24
C GLU A 42 -0.79 -1.43 -10.56
N GLU A 43 -1.10 -2.71 -10.59
CA GLU A 43 -2.32 -3.17 -9.92
C GLU A 43 -2.24 -2.96 -8.43
N ALA A 44 -1.09 -3.27 -7.85
CA ALA A 44 -0.91 -3.07 -6.41
C ALA A 44 -1.03 -1.59 -6.06
N ARG A 45 -0.42 -0.74 -6.87
CA ARG A 45 -0.45 0.70 -6.61
C ARG A 45 -1.86 1.25 -6.72
N GLU A 46 -2.61 0.82 -7.73
CA GLU A 46 -3.98 1.28 -7.88
C GLU A 46 -4.84 0.84 -6.71
N TYR A 47 -4.63 -0.39 -6.26
CA TYR A 47 -5.38 -0.89 -5.13
C TYR A 47 -5.09 -0.04 -3.88
N VAL A 48 -3.81 0.23 -3.64
CA VAL A 48 -3.43 1.04 -2.49
C VAL A 48 -4.03 2.43 -2.56
N TRP A 49 -3.95 3.06 -3.73
CA TRP A 49 -4.49 4.40 -3.89
C TRP A 49 -6.00 4.42 -3.69
N MET A 50 -6.67 3.42 -4.23
CA MET A 50 -8.11 3.34 -4.09
C MET A 50 -8.52 3.12 -2.65
N MET A 51 -7.83 2.23 -1.97
CA MET A 51 -8.18 1.92 -0.58
C MET A 51 -7.85 3.07 0.36
N ASN A 52 -6.85 3.86 0.01
CA ASN A 52 -6.51 5.03 0.81
C ASN A 52 -7.38 6.24 0.49
N GLY A 53 -8.22 6.12 -0.52
CA GLY A 53 -9.06 7.23 -0.88
C GLY A 53 -8.36 8.33 -1.65
N TRP A 54 -7.21 8.03 -2.25
CA TRP A 54 -6.45 9.02 -2.99
C TRP A 54 -6.90 9.18 -4.43
N GLY A 55 -7.80 8.30 -4.87
CA GLY A 55 -8.22 8.31 -6.26
C GLY A 55 -7.28 7.48 -7.10
N LYS A 56 -7.36 7.67 -8.40
CA LYS A 56 -6.50 6.90 -9.29
C LYS A 56 -5.14 7.56 -9.44
N PRO A 57 -4.08 6.77 -9.44
CA PRO A 57 -2.74 7.32 -9.56
C PRO A 57 -2.41 7.85 -10.94
N SER A 58 -3.14 7.49 -11.92
CA SER A 58 -2.85 7.91 -13.29
C SER A 58 -3.37 9.27 -13.56
N LYS A 59 -2.91 9.89 -14.22
CA LYS A 59 -3.54 11.03 -14.66
C LYS A 59 -2.95 12.20 -14.56
N LYS A 60 -2.82 12.18 -14.63
CA LYS A 60 -2.42 12.98 -14.58
C LYS A 60 -2.07 13.64 -14.40
N LEU A 61 -1.84 13.72 -14.45
CA LEU A 61 -1.58 14.39 -14.31
C LEU A 61 -1.29 14.97 -14.24
N GLY A 62 -1.56 14.89 -14.11
CA GLY A 62 -1.25 15.40 -14.07
C GLY A 62 -1.03 15.55 -14.12
#